data_108300e5ac8317132475c8739463ed11
#
_entry.id   108300e5ac8317132475c8739463ed11
#
_cell.length_a   1.000
_cell.length_b   1.000
_cell.length_c   1.000
_cell.angle_alpha   90.00
_cell.angle_beta   90.00
_cell.angle_gamma   90.00
#
_symmetry.space_group_name_H-M   'P 1'
#
loop_
_entity.id
_entity.type
_entity.pdbx_description
1 polymer ?
#
loop_
_entity_poly.entity_id
_entity_poly.type
_entity_poly.pdbx_seq_one_letter_code
_entity_poly.pdbx_strand_id
1 'polypeptide(L)'
;MREDIANGALGLFGAAATPQLADELLSGNAETVEYGLTLTAQEALMLAQTRAEALKAANRVELGGGAARAIISAFCDSPYITQDDYAETLQGLIELFYAFKNDTYDRVSDEALIRCMKRAFDGECRGSLELLADEALPELARRLNVRAGERGALKIKESAHD
;
A
#
# COMPACT_ATOMS: atom_id res chain seq x y z
N MET A 1 -27.32 18.40 9.71
CA MET A 1 -26.84 19.43 8.77
C MET A 1 -25.53 20.09 9.21
N ARG A 2 -25.40 20.47 10.47
CA ARG A 2 -24.13 21.04 10.97
C ARG A 2 -23.01 20.01 11.08
N GLU A 3 -23.33 18.78 11.37
CA GLU A 3 -22.38 17.67 11.39
C GLU A 3 -21.86 17.35 10.00
N ASP A 4 -22.72 17.46 8.97
CA ASP A 4 -22.33 17.25 7.59
C ASP A 4 -21.39 18.34 7.07
N ILE A 5 -21.50 19.56 7.57
CA ILE A 5 -20.62 20.67 7.18
C ILE A 5 -19.26 20.58 7.89
N ALA A 6 -19.23 20.19 9.16
CA ALA A 6 -17.98 19.98 9.89
C ALA A 6 -17.24 18.72 9.41
N ASN A 7 -17.97 17.64 9.14
CA ASN A 7 -17.45 16.46 8.47
C ASN A 7 -17.10 16.75 7.02
N GLY A 8 -17.78 17.71 6.38
CA GLY A 8 -17.49 18.17 5.03
C GLY A 8 -16.20 18.97 4.90
N ALA A 9 -15.78 19.68 5.95
CA ALA A 9 -14.49 20.40 5.94
C ALA A 9 -13.31 19.45 6.15
N LEU A 10 -13.44 18.47 7.05
CA LEU A 10 -12.51 17.35 7.17
C LEU A 10 -12.65 16.38 6.00
N GLY A 11 -13.84 16.23 5.49
CA GLY A 11 -14.19 15.41 4.35
C GLY A 11 -13.81 16.02 3.00
N LEU A 12 -13.50 17.33 2.90
CA LEU A 12 -12.96 17.91 1.68
C LEU A 12 -11.58 17.35 1.34
N PHE A 13 -10.79 16.97 2.34
CA PHE A 13 -9.52 16.33 2.12
C PHE A 13 -9.63 14.79 2.06
N GLY A 14 -10.59 14.18 2.74
CA GLY A 14 -10.82 12.74 2.74
C GLY A 14 -11.92 12.30 1.75
N ALA A 15 -13.13 12.85 1.84
CA ALA A 15 -14.28 12.44 1.06
C ALA A 15 -14.24 12.95 -0.38
N ALA A 16 -13.62 14.10 -0.66
CA ALA A 16 -13.46 14.59 -2.03
C ALA A 16 -12.35 13.84 -2.78
N ALA A 17 -11.29 13.43 -2.07
CA ALA A 17 -10.20 12.65 -2.64
C ALA A 17 -10.60 11.18 -2.91
N THR A 18 -11.54 10.63 -2.15
CA THR A 18 -11.98 9.24 -2.29
C THR A 18 -12.66 8.94 -3.63
N PRO A 19 -13.63 9.75 -4.13
CA PRO A 19 -14.19 9.52 -5.46
C PRO A 19 -13.19 9.70 -6.59
N GLN A 20 -12.28 10.66 -6.49
CA GLN A 20 -11.21 10.84 -7.48
C GLN A 20 -10.28 9.63 -7.53
N LEU A 21 -9.89 9.13 -6.38
CA LEU A 21 -9.06 7.93 -6.32
C LEU A 21 -9.81 6.72 -6.88
N ALA A 22 -11.10 6.58 -6.55
CA ALA A 22 -11.91 5.50 -7.09
C ALA A 22 -11.91 5.53 -8.62
N ASP A 23 -12.04 6.70 -9.23
CA ASP A 23 -11.98 6.85 -10.69
C ASP A 23 -10.60 6.47 -11.25
N GLU A 24 -9.52 6.85 -10.57
CA GLU A 24 -8.17 6.47 -10.96
C GLU A 24 -7.96 4.96 -10.84
N LEU A 25 -8.48 4.33 -9.79
CA LEU A 25 -8.41 2.88 -9.64
C LEU A 25 -9.20 2.16 -10.74
N LEU A 26 -10.40 2.67 -11.07
CA LEU A 26 -11.21 2.11 -12.17
C LEU A 26 -10.50 2.23 -13.52
N SER A 27 -9.73 3.28 -13.73
CA SER A 27 -8.97 3.44 -14.98
C SER A 27 -7.97 2.30 -15.19
N GLY A 28 -7.54 1.65 -14.12
CA GLY A 28 -6.67 0.48 -14.17
C GLY A 28 -7.31 -0.75 -14.78
N ASN A 29 -8.65 -0.82 -14.87
CA ASN A 29 -9.34 -1.93 -15.51
C ASN A 29 -8.93 -2.11 -16.98
N ALA A 30 -8.59 -1.02 -17.66
CA ALA A 30 -8.13 -1.09 -19.04
C ALA A 30 -6.86 -1.94 -19.19
N GLU A 31 -5.99 -1.90 -18.20
CA GLU A 31 -4.76 -2.70 -18.14
C GLU A 31 -5.04 -4.10 -17.60
N THR A 32 -5.78 -4.22 -16.50
CA THR A 32 -5.93 -5.46 -15.78
C THR A 32 -6.93 -6.44 -16.43
N VAL A 33 -7.78 -5.96 -17.32
CA VAL A 33 -8.76 -6.81 -18.01
C VAL A 33 -8.08 -7.92 -18.82
N GLU A 34 -6.87 -7.70 -19.29
CA GLU A 34 -6.08 -8.72 -20.00
C GLU A 34 -5.80 -9.94 -19.13
N TYR A 35 -5.76 -9.74 -17.82
CA TYR A 35 -5.55 -10.80 -16.83
C TYR A 35 -6.87 -11.32 -16.25
N GLY A 36 -8.01 -10.88 -16.81
CA GLY A 36 -9.32 -11.26 -16.32
C GLY A 36 -9.75 -10.57 -15.03
N LEU A 37 -9.11 -9.45 -14.69
CA LEU A 37 -9.35 -8.73 -13.43
C LEU A 37 -9.97 -7.36 -13.72
N THR A 38 -11.11 -7.10 -13.09
CA THR A 38 -11.77 -5.79 -13.15
C THR A 38 -12.37 -5.45 -11.79
N LEU A 39 -12.43 -4.15 -11.49
CA LEU A 39 -13.10 -3.63 -10.30
C LEU A 39 -14.44 -3.03 -10.70
N THR A 40 -15.44 -3.21 -9.87
CA THR A 40 -16.67 -2.44 -9.94
C THR A 40 -16.46 -1.06 -9.34
N ALA A 41 -17.35 -0.12 -9.64
CA ALA A 41 -17.29 1.22 -9.06
C ALA A 41 -17.36 1.17 -7.52
N GLN A 42 -18.17 0.28 -6.99
CA GLN A 42 -18.31 0.11 -5.54
C GLN A 42 -17.04 -0.46 -4.91
N GLU A 43 -16.41 -1.44 -5.56
CA GLU A 43 -15.14 -2.01 -5.10
C GLU A 43 -14.02 -0.97 -5.13
N ALA A 44 -13.95 -0.17 -6.19
CA ALA A 44 -12.97 0.90 -6.29
C ALA A 44 -13.16 1.95 -5.18
N LEU A 45 -14.40 2.28 -4.86
CA LEU A 45 -14.71 3.21 -3.78
C LEU A 45 -14.30 2.64 -2.43
N MET A 46 -14.55 1.35 -2.19
CA MET A 46 -14.11 0.65 -0.98
C MET A 46 -12.58 0.71 -0.83
N LEU A 47 -11.85 0.44 -1.90
CA LEU A 47 -10.37 0.50 -1.88
C LEU A 47 -9.86 1.92 -1.63
N ALA A 48 -10.51 2.91 -2.23
CA ALA A 48 -10.16 4.31 -2.01
C ALA A 48 -10.38 4.70 -0.54
N GLN A 49 -11.44 4.20 0.07
CA GLN A 49 -11.73 4.43 1.48
C GLN A 49 -10.72 3.72 2.38
N THR A 50 -10.34 2.49 2.04
CA THR A 50 -9.28 1.75 2.76
C THR A 50 -7.99 2.56 2.79
N ARG A 51 -7.58 3.11 1.66
CA ARG A 51 -6.41 3.98 1.59
C ARG A 51 -6.57 5.21 2.47
N ALA A 52 -7.69 5.88 2.39
CA ALA A 52 -7.96 7.09 3.17
C ALA A 52 -7.84 6.82 4.68
N GLU A 53 -8.39 5.70 5.13
CA GLU A 53 -8.31 5.29 6.53
C GLU A 53 -6.87 4.96 6.95
N ALA A 54 -6.13 4.26 6.09
CA ALA A 54 -4.73 3.93 6.36
C ALA A 54 -3.85 5.19 6.45
N LEU A 55 -4.06 6.15 5.55
CA LEU A 55 -3.34 7.42 5.58
C LEU A 55 -3.66 8.23 6.82
N LYS A 56 -4.93 8.27 7.21
CA LYS A 56 -5.37 8.96 8.40
C LYS A 56 -4.76 8.35 9.66
N ALA A 57 -4.78 7.03 9.76
CA ALA A 57 -4.20 6.31 10.89
C ALA A 57 -2.69 6.54 11.00
N ALA A 58 -2.01 6.69 9.88
CA ALA A 58 -0.56 6.93 9.82
C ALA A 58 -0.20 8.43 9.86
N ASN A 59 -1.20 9.31 9.89
CA ASN A 59 -1.01 10.76 9.84
C ASN A 59 -0.24 11.19 8.59
N ARG A 60 -0.60 10.61 7.44
CA ARG A 60 0.05 10.84 6.14
C ARG A 60 -0.90 11.47 5.15
N VAL A 61 -0.31 12.16 4.19
CA VAL A 61 -1.02 12.70 3.03
C VAL A 61 -0.37 12.16 1.76
N GLU A 62 -1.19 11.75 0.80
CA GLU A 62 -0.75 11.22 -0.48
C GLU A 62 -1.63 11.80 -1.58
N LEU A 63 -1.01 12.25 -2.66
CA LEU A 63 -1.73 12.85 -3.79
C LEU A 63 -1.91 11.84 -4.92
N GLY A 64 -3.00 11.97 -5.66
CA GLY A 64 -3.30 11.12 -6.80
C GLY A 64 -3.55 9.66 -6.44
N GLY A 65 -3.36 8.77 -7.40
CA GLY A 65 -3.56 7.32 -7.23
C GLY A 65 -2.53 6.67 -6.32
N GLY A 66 -1.32 7.23 -6.29
CA GLY A 66 -0.26 6.81 -5.37
C GLY A 66 0.02 5.32 -5.38
N ALA A 67 0.32 4.79 -4.19
CA ALA A 67 0.66 3.40 -4.00
C ALA A 67 -0.49 2.44 -4.36
N ALA A 68 -1.74 2.83 -4.10
CA ALA A 68 -2.89 1.98 -4.39
C ALA A 68 -2.99 1.67 -5.89
N ARG A 69 -2.83 2.69 -6.75
CA ARG A 69 -2.84 2.48 -8.21
C ARG A 69 -1.64 1.66 -8.67
N ALA A 70 -0.48 1.90 -8.08
CA ALA A 70 0.74 1.15 -8.37
C ALA A 70 0.62 -0.33 -7.97
N ILE A 71 -0.03 -0.62 -6.85
CA ILE A 71 -0.31 -1.99 -6.41
C ILE A 71 -1.17 -2.73 -7.44
N ILE A 72 -2.21 -2.08 -7.95
CA ILE A 72 -3.08 -2.67 -8.98
C ILE A 72 -2.24 -3.11 -10.20
N SER A 73 -1.39 -2.23 -10.70
CA SER A 73 -0.55 -2.54 -11.85
C SER A 73 0.48 -3.63 -11.56
N ALA A 74 1.08 -3.60 -10.37
CA ALA A 74 2.12 -4.55 -10.02
C ALA A 74 1.60 -5.96 -9.77
N PHE A 75 0.38 -6.10 -9.23
CA PHE A 75 -0.16 -7.40 -8.82
C PHE A 75 -1.10 -8.03 -9.83
N CYS A 76 -1.44 -7.36 -10.94
CA CYS A 76 -2.43 -7.87 -11.89
C CYS A 76 -1.99 -9.15 -12.61
N ASP A 77 -0.71 -9.45 -12.68
CA ASP A 77 -0.18 -10.65 -13.30
C ASP A 77 0.11 -11.79 -12.31
N SER A 78 -0.28 -11.63 -11.04
CA SER A 78 -0.07 -12.66 -10.04
C SER A 78 -0.91 -13.91 -10.34
N PRO A 79 -0.31 -15.11 -10.34
CA PRO A 79 -1.07 -16.35 -10.54
C PRO A 79 -1.97 -16.71 -9.37
N TYR A 80 -1.84 -16.00 -8.25
CA TYR A 80 -2.59 -16.28 -7.02
C TYR A 80 -3.80 -15.35 -6.83
N ILE A 81 -4.01 -14.40 -7.74
CA ILE A 81 -5.13 -13.46 -7.66
C ILE A 81 -6.17 -13.85 -8.70
N THR A 82 -7.42 -14.03 -8.25
CA THR A 82 -8.55 -14.36 -9.13
C THR A 82 -9.58 -13.22 -9.04
N GLN A 83 -10.46 -13.16 -10.05
CA GLN A 83 -11.53 -12.16 -10.07
C GLN A 83 -12.42 -12.24 -8.82
N ASP A 84 -12.65 -13.44 -8.31
CA ASP A 84 -13.54 -13.67 -7.16
C ASP A 84 -13.01 -13.00 -5.88
N ASP A 85 -11.69 -12.96 -5.71
CA ASP A 85 -11.08 -12.38 -4.52
C ASP A 85 -10.28 -11.10 -4.80
N TYR A 86 -10.40 -10.55 -6.00
CA TYR A 86 -9.56 -9.44 -6.46
C TYR A 86 -9.63 -8.22 -5.55
N ALA A 87 -10.82 -7.69 -5.31
CA ALA A 87 -11.01 -6.50 -4.49
C ALA A 87 -10.54 -6.74 -3.04
N GLU A 88 -10.87 -7.89 -2.48
CA GLU A 88 -10.49 -8.26 -1.11
C GLU A 88 -8.97 -8.39 -0.97
N THR A 89 -8.33 -9.01 -1.95
CA THR A 89 -6.87 -9.13 -1.96
C THR A 89 -6.19 -7.77 -2.07
N LEU A 90 -6.68 -6.91 -2.95
CA LEU A 90 -6.16 -5.54 -3.08
C LEU A 90 -6.32 -4.75 -1.79
N GLN A 91 -7.45 -4.90 -1.10
CA GLN A 91 -7.67 -4.25 0.18
C GLN A 91 -6.60 -4.63 1.19
N GLY A 92 -6.34 -5.93 1.32
CA GLY A 92 -5.30 -6.43 2.22
C GLY A 92 -3.90 -5.94 1.85
N LEU A 93 -3.59 -5.90 0.55
CA LEU A 93 -2.30 -5.41 0.07
C LEU A 93 -2.10 -3.92 0.36
N ILE A 94 -3.14 -3.12 0.20
CA ILE A 94 -3.09 -1.69 0.49
C ILE A 94 -2.86 -1.46 1.99
N GLU A 95 -3.59 -2.17 2.83
CA GLU A 95 -3.42 -2.08 4.29
C GLU A 95 -2.01 -2.47 4.72
N LEU A 96 -1.50 -3.58 4.18
CA LEU A 96 -0.15 -4.05 4.47
C LEU A 96 0.92 -3.08 4.00
N PHE A 97 0.73 -2.48 2.83
CA PHE A 97 1.67 -1.51 2.29
C PHE A 97 1.90 -0.35 3.27
N TYR A 98 0.82 0.27 3.75
CA TYR A 98 0.95 1.43 4.63
C TYR A 98 1.45 1.05 6.03
N ALA A 99 1.03 -0.09 6.55
CA ALA A 99 1.53 -0.61 7.82
C ALA A 99 3.05 -0.85 7.74
N PHE A 100 3.49 -1.50 6.68
CA PHE A 100 4.91 -1.82 6.50
C PHE A 100 5.74 -0.57 6.23
N LYS A 101 5.21 0.39 5.49
CA LYS A 101 5.88 1.66 5.25
C LYS A 101 6.15 2.40 6.56
N ASN A 102 5.20 2.35 7.50
CA ASN A 102 5.40 2.90 8.85
C ASN A 102 6.46 2.13 9.63
N ASP A 103 6.44 0.81 9.57
CA ASP A 103 7.39 -0.05 10.28
C ASP A 103 8.83 0.16 9.81
N THR A 104 9.02 0.58 8.57
CA THR A 104 10.35 0.84 7.99
C THR A 104 10.76 2.31 8.08
N TYR A 105 9.95 3.15 8.72
CA TYR A 105 10.23 4.60 8.89
C TYR A 105 10.53 5.30 7.56
N ASP A 106 9.80 4.93 6.49
CA ASP A 106 9.96 5.51 5.15
C ASP A 106 11.34 5.34 4.51
N ARG A 107 12.10 4.36 4.96
CA ARG A 107 13.45 4.09 4.42
C ARG A 107 13.42 3.39 3.07
N VAL A 108 12.27 2.88 2.68
CA VAL A 108 12.07 2.16 1.43
C VAL A 108 11.14 2.99 0.56
N SER A 109 11.50 3.16 -0.72
CA SER A 109 10.60 3.83 -1.67
C SER A 109 9.34 2.99 -1.90
N ASP A 110 8.26 3.63 -2.31
CA ASP A 110 7.01 2.95 -2.62
C ASP A 110 7.23 1.85 -3.66
N GLU A 111 7.97 2.15 -4.71
CA GLU A 111 8.25 1.19 -5.79
C GLU A 111 9.03 -0.01 -5.29
N ALA A 112 10.07 0.22 -4.48
CA ALA A 112 10.88 -0.86 -3.92
C ALA A 112 10.07 -1.73 -2.98
N LEU A 113 9.22 -1.11 -2.14
CA LEU A 113 8.35 -1.82 -1.21
C LEU A 113 7.33 -2.68 -1.95
N ILE A 114 6.65 -2.11 -2.94
CA ILE A 114 5.67 -2.86 -3.75
C ILE A 114 6.35 -4.04 -4.46
N ARG A 115 7.55 -3.83 -4.98
CA ARG A 115 8.32 -4.89 -5.64
C ARG A 115 8.66 -6.02 -4.67
N CYS A 116 9.08 -5.69 -3.45
CA CYS A 116 9.37 -6.67 -2.40
C CYS A 116 8.12 -7.44 -2.00
N MET A 117 7.00 -6.74 -1.82
CA MET A 117 5.72 -7.37 -1.51
C MET A 117 5.28 -8.33 -2.60
N LYS A 118 5.38 -7.91 -3.87
CA LYS A 118 5.00 -8.74 -5.02
C LYS A 118 5.85 -10.00 -5.11
N ARG A 119 7.16 -9.86 -4.92
CA ARG A 119 8.08 -10.99 -4.95
C ARG A 119 7.77 -12.00 -3.85
N ALA A 120 7.53 -11.54 -2.65
CA ALA A 120 7.18 -12.41 -1.52
C ALA A 120 5.81 -13.05 -1.72
N PHE A 121 4.83 -12.27 -2.16
CA PHE A 121 3.47 -12.74 -2.40
C PHE A 121 3.43 -13.87 -3.44
N ASP A 122 4.12 -13.69 -4.56
CA ASP A 122 4.16 -14.69 -5.62
C ASP A 122 5.12 -15.85 -5.30
N GLY A 123 6.09 -15.62 -4.44
CA GLY A 123 7.12 -16.60 -4.09
C GLY A 123 6.77 -17.40 -2.84
N GLU A 124 7.43 -17.09 -1.75
CA GLU A 124 7.35 -17.86 -0.50
C GLU A 124 5.96 -17.86 0.14
N CYS A 125 5.21 -16.76 -0.04
CA CYS A 125 3.85 -16.63 0.51
C CYS A 125 2.78 -17.36 -0.30
N ARG A 126 3.05 -17.64 -1.56
CA ARG A 126 2.12 -18.35 -2.48
C ARG A 126 0.71 -17.75 -2.47
N GLY A 127 0.64 -16.43 -2.51
CA GLY A 127 -0.63 -15.70 -2.53
C GLY A 127 -1.30 -15.54 -1.16
N SER A 128 -0.63 -15.90 -0.07
CA SER A 128 -1.17 -15.76 1.26
C SER A 128 -0.85 -14.39 1.85
N LEU A 129 -1.88 -13.58 2.07
CA LEU A 129 -1.74 -12.29 2.76
C LEU A 129 -1.31 -12.48 4.21
N GLU A 130 -1.75 -13.55 4.85
CA GLU A 130 -1.39 -13.88 6.22
C GLU A 130 0.10 -14.13 6.36
N LEU A 131 0.68 -14.94 5.47
CA LEU A 131 2.13 -15.18 5.47
C LEU A 131 2.91 -13.91 5.12
N LEU A 132 2.38 -13.10 4.21
CA LEU A 132 3.00 -11.82 3.87
C LEU A 132 3.04 -10.90 5.08
N ALA A 133 1.94 -10.79 5.82
CA ALA A 133 1.82 -9.94 7.00
C ALA A 133 2.63 -10.45 8.19
N ASP A 134 2.58 -11.75 8.44
CA ASP A 134 3.10 -12.33 9.69
C ASP A 134 4.57 -12.76 9.58
N GLU A 135 5.04 -13.09 8.39
CA GLU A 135 6.39 -13.64 8.19
C GLU A 135 7.27 -12.79 7.26
N ALA A 136 6.84 -12.56 6.03
CA ALA A 136 7.70 -11.94 5.01
C ALA A 136 8.00 -10.48 5.28
N LEU A 137 6.99 -9.68 5.58
CA LEU A 137 7.17 -8.25 5.81
C LEU A 137 7.89 -7.94 7.13
N PRO A 138 7.58 -8.61 8.26
CA PRO A 138 8.34 -8.40 9.48
C PRO A 138 9.83 -8.75 9.33
N GLU A 139 10.14 -9.82 8.60
CA GLU A 139 11.53 -10.20 8.33
C GLU A 139 12.25 -9.13 7.51
N LEU A 140 11.60 -8.60 6.48
CA LEU A 140 12.16 -7.53 5.66
C LEU A 140 12.36 -6.24 6.47
N ALA A 141 11.41 -5.88 7.32
CA ALA A 141 11.53 -4.71 8.20
C ALA A 141 12.71 -4.85 9.14
N ARG A 142 12.88 -6.04 9.71
CA ARG A 142 14.00 -6.34 10.61
C ARG A 142 15.34 -6.17 9.91
N ARG A 143 15.48 -6.69 8.69
CA ARG A 143 16.71 -6.56 7.90
C ARG A 143 17.04 -5.10 7.60
N LEU A 144 16.03 -4.33 7.21
CA LEU A 144 16.21 -2.91 6.89
C LEU A 144 16.58 -2.10 8.12
N ASN A 145 15.97 -2.37 9.26
CA ASN A 145 16.25 -1.68 10.52
C ASN A 145 17.66 -2.01 11.04
N VAL A 146 18.10 -3.26 10.91
CA VAL A 146 19.46 -3.67 11.27
C VAL A 146 20.49 -2.93 10.40
N ARG A 147 20.30 -2.89 9.07
CA ARG A 147 21.19 -2.16 8.16
C ARG A 147 21.26 -0.68 8.48
N ALA A 148 20.13 -0.07 8.83
CA ALA A 148 20.09 1.34 9.22
C ALA A 148 20.84 1.58 10.53
N GLY A 149 20.73 0.65 11.49
CA GLY A 149 21.50 0.68 12.75
C GLY A 149 23.01 0.57 12.51
N GLU A 150 23.43 -0.32 11.63
CA GLU A 150 24.83 -0.49 11.24
C GLU A 150 25.40 0.76 10.57
N ARG A 151 24.64 1.38 9.65
CA ARG A 151 25.03 2.64 9.01
C ARG A 151 25.15 3.77 10.02
N GLY A 152 24.23 3.84 10.96
CA GLY A 152 24.28 4.82 12.04
C GLY A 152 25.49 4.63 12.94
N ALA A 153 25.80 3.41 13.31
CA ALA A 153 26.98 3.06 14.11
C ALA A 153 28.29 3.39 13.38
N LEU A 154 28.36 3.12 12.08
CA LEU A 154 29.53 3.47 11.26
C LEU A 154 29.73 4.98 11.16
N LYS A 155 28.67 5.75 10.99
CA LYS A 155 28.73 7.23 10.95
C LYS A 155 29.21 7.80 12.27
N ILE A 156 28.76 7.24 13.39
CA ILE A 156 29.17 7.67 14.72
C ILE A 156 30.68 7.39 14.93
N LYS A 157 31.16 6.24 14.48
CA LYS A 157 32.60 5.89 14.57
C LYS A 157 33.46 6.82 13.72
N GLU A 158 33.05 7.14 12.51
CA GLU A 158 33.75 8.09 11.64
C GLU A 158 33.80 9.48 12.24
N SER A 159 32.71 9.95 12.85
CA SER A 159 32.65 11.25 13.55
C SER A 159 33.52 11.27 14.79
N ALA A 160 33.75 10.15 15.45
CA ALA A 160 34.56 10.06 16.65
C ALA A 160 36.07 10.04 16.34
N HIS A 161 36.46 9.79 15.10
CA HIS A 161 37.85 9.79 14.66
C HIS A 161 38.33 11.12 14.08
N ASP A 162 37.40 12.04 13.86
CA ASP A 162 37.67 13.40 13.41
C ASP A 162 37.79 14.36 14.60
#